data_3ffd89c8d02dda2b10fa210c88d8b8c8
#
_entry.id   3ffd89c8d02dda2b10fa210c88d8b8c8
#
_cell.length_a   1.000
_cell.length_b   1.000
_cell.length_c   1.000
_cell.angle_alpha   90.00
_cell.angle_beta   90.00
_cell.angle_gamma   90.00
#
_symmetry.space_group_name_H-M   'P 1'
#
loop_
_entity.id
_entity.type
_entity.pdbx_description
1 polymer ?
#
loop_
_entity_poly.entity_id
_entity_poly.type
_entity_poly.pdbx_seq_one_letter_code
_entity_poly.pdbx_strand_id
1 'polypeptide(L)'
;MYDVTFNEILERMISRVPNSFDKREGSIIYDALAPAALELQRIYIELNSILSDSYGDTASREYLILRCKERGVIPEQASKAILRGKFTPSGINVIGKRFNVNELNYVVIRALTDSDGGYEVQCETPGTIGNRMLGTMIPIEYIQGLETAELTEVLIPGEDDETTDNLRKRYFDSFKESAFGGNVKDYINKVNTISGVGAAKVKRVWNDDINTLELIPTQKVVDWANGVGMKSDPEVSRWLTAAISAGKEKKLTVGGTVLLTILGSDFNVASNQLIQTVQQEIDPTDAPGEGYGLAPIGHIVNVKSARGVEISVKTEITFETGYSWSNLRNAIEEAIKGYLLELCKSWASTSSLVVRIAQIETRLLQIKGIVDIGNTTINGVDKNLTLDGYEIPVFKEVRE
;
A
#
# COMPACT_ATOMS: atom_id res chain seq x y z
N MET A 1 18.99 15.78 -29.08
CA MET A 1 19.83 16.86 -28.62
C MET A 1 21.16 16.89 -29.41
N TYR A 2 21.92 15.81 -29.42
CA TYR A 2 23.06 15.62 -30.32
C TYR A 2 22.74 14.55 -31.36
N ASP A 3 21.67 14.81 -32.14
CA ASP A 3 21.17 13.86 -33.14
C ASP A 3 21.90 14.07 -34.45
N VAL A 4 23.19 13.69 -34.45
CA VAL A 4 24.08 13.86 -35.61
C VAL A 4 24.34 12.53 -36.22
N THR A 5 23.94 12.38 -37.51
CA THR A 5 24.06 11.14 -38.25
C THR A 5 25.47 10.91 -38.77
N PHE A 6 25.80 9.65 -39.06
CA PHE A 6 27.04 9.28 -39.75
C PHE A 6 27.29 10.11 -41.01
N ASN A 7 26.27 10.25 -41.85
CA ASN A 7 26.39 11.00 -43.13
C ASN A 7 26.71 12.48 -42.87
N GLU A 8 26.03 13.12 -41.94
CA GLU A 8 26.31 14.52 -41.57
C GLU A 8 27.74 14.73 -41.08
N ILE A 9 28.24 13.80 -40.26
CA ILE A 9 29.63 13.85 -39.77
C ILE A 9 30.59 13.66 -40.92
N LEU A 10 30.39 12.64 -41.74
CA LEU A 10 31.24 12.32 -42.86
C LEU A 10 31.28 13.45 -43.89
N GLU A 11 30.12 13.98 -44.29
CA GLU A 11 30.04 15.16 -45.20
C GLU A 11 30.76 16.36 -44.62
N ARG A 12 30.62 16.65 -43.35
CA ARG A 12 31.32 17.72 -42.64
C ARG A 12 32.85 17.51 -42.65
N MET A 13 33.31 16.27 -42.50
CA MET A 13 34.73 15.93 -42.55
C MET A 13 35.28 16.05 -44.00
N ILE A 14 34.59 15.50 -44.97
CA ILE A 14 34.93 15.54 -46.38
C ILE A 14 34.95 16.99 -46.90
N SER A 15 34.02 17.83 -46.46
CA SER A 15 33.97 19.24 -46.89
C SER A 15 35.23 20.03 -46.49
N ARG A 16 35.94 19.64 -45.44
CA ARG A 16 37.18 20.26 -44.93
C ARG A 16 38.44 19.79 -45.71
N VAL A 17 38.33 18.73 -46.51
CA VAL A 17 39.42 18.26 -47.36
C VAL A 17 39.48 19.11 -48.63
N PRO A 18 40.67 19.54 -49.12
CA PRO A 18 40.80 20.29 -50.40
C PRO A 18 40.18 19.56 -51.57
N ASN A 19 39.59 20.31 -52.54
CA ASN A 19 38.92 19.76 -53.68
C ASN A 19 39.86 19.12 -54.75
N SER A 20 41.17 19.24 -54.53
CA SER A 20 42.18 18.56 -55.33
C SER A 20 42.26 17.05 -55.11
N PHE A 21 41.64 16.54 -54.02
CA PHE A 21 41.63 15.13 -53.72
C PHE A 21 40.29 14.48 -54.13
N ASP A 22 40.36 13.22 -54.52
CA ASP A 22 39.16 12.41 -54.78
C ASP A 22 38.47 12.09 -53.45
N LYS A 23 37.18 12.42 -53.39
CA LYS A 23 36.38 12.35 -52.16
C LYS A 23 35.19 11.37 -52.32
N ARG A 24 35.10 10.68 -53.48
CA ARG A 24 33.99 9.75 -53.73
C ARG A 24 34.12 8.53 -52.86
N GLU A 25 33.02 7.85 -52.64
CA GLU A 25 32.99 6.56 -51.99
C GLU A 25 33.96 5.59 -52.68
N GLY A 26 34.78 4.88 -51.87
CA GLY A 26 35.84 4.01 -52.36
C GLY A 26 37.17 4.74 -52.62
N SER A 27 37.27 6.06 -52.43
CA SER A 27 38.57 6.79 -52.43
C SER A 27 39.30 6.62 -51.12
N ILE A 28 40.64 6.77 -51.14
CA ILE A 28 41.47 6.69 -49.94
C ILE A 28 41.02 7.69 -48.85
N ILE A 29 40.58 8.90 -49.25
CA ILE A 29 40.06 9.90 -48.32
C ILE A 29 38.77 9.47 -47.67
N TYR A 30 37.82 8.94 -48.48
CA TYR A 30 36.53 8.45 -47.95
C TYR A 30 36.75 7.29 -47.02
N ASP A 31 37.51 6.27 -47.43
CA ASP A 31 37.78 5.08 -46.63
C ASP A 31 38.55 5.34 -45.35
N ALA A 32 39.37 6.37 -45.34
CA ALA A 32 40.08 6.85 -44.12
C ALA A 32 39.15 7.62 -43.15
N LEU A 33 38.17 8.39 -43.66
CA LEU A 33 37.29 9.22 -42.82
C LEU A 33 36.05 8.51 -42.37
N ALA A 34 35.54 7.55 -43.14
CA ALA A 34 34.29 6.84 -42.81
C ALA A 34 34.35 6.10 -41.46
N PRO A 35 35.41 5.33 -41.10
CA PRO A 35 35.53 4.73 -39.78
C PRO A 35 35.56 5.76 -38.64
N ALA A 36 36.26 6.86 -38.85
CA ALA A 36 36.33 7.95 -37.86
C ALA A 36 34.97 8.65 -37.66
N ALA A 37 34.21 8.83 -38.76
CA ALA A 37 32.87 9.40 -38.70
C ALA A 37 31.90 8.46 -37.94
N LEU A 38 32.06 7.15 -38.06
CA LEU A 38 31.27 6.16 -37.34
C LEU A 38 31.57 6.18 -35.84
N GLU A 39 32.83 6.24 -35.46
CA GLU A 39 33.22 6.37 -34.04
C GLU A 39 32.73 7.69 -33.43
N LEU A 40 32.79 8.78 -34.18
CA LEU A 40 32.22 10.06 -33.73
C LEU A 40 30.70 10.01 -33.56
N GLN A 41 29.99 9.36 -34.47
CA GLN A 41 28.54 9.13 -34.28
C GLN A 41 28.25 8.37 -32.99
N ARG A 42 29.00 7.31 -32.71
CA ARG A 42 28.90 6.54 -31.48
C ARG A 42 29.09 7.42 -30.25
N ILE A 43 30.11 8.29 -30.25
CA ILE A 43 30.33 9.27 -29.18
C ILE A 43 29.12 10.21 -29.01
N TYR A 44 28.50 10.69 -30.09
CA TYR A 44 27.29 11.52 -29.97
C TYR A 44 26.11 10.76 -29.36
N ILE A 45 25.94 9.48 -29.67
CA ILE A 45 24.92 8.62 -29.05
C ILE A 45 25.20 8.47 -27.56
N GLU A 46 26.43 8.21 -27.18
CA GLU A 46 26.85 8.08 -25.77
C GLU A 46 26.65 9.42 -25.01
N LEU A 47 26.97 10.57 -25.62
CA LEU A 47 26.72 11.89 -25.05
C LEU A 47 25.21 12.13 -24.80
N ASN A 48 24.35 11.71 -25.72
CA ASN A 48 22.92 11.80 -25.52
C ASN A 48 22.43 10.92 -24.36
N SER A 49 22.98 9.71 -24.22
CA SER A 49 22.69 8.82 -23.11
C SER A 49 23.11 9.45 -21.77
N ILE A 50 24.36 9.95 -21.69
CA ILE A 50 24.87 10.62 -20.49
C ILE A 50 23.99 11.84 -20.12
N LEU A 51 23.57 12.62 -21.12
CA LEU A 51 22.70 13.76 -20.89
C LEU A 51 21.32 13.35 -20.39
N SER A 52 20.74 12.29 -20.97
CA SER A 52 19.47 11.72 -20.53
C SER A 52 19.57 11.21 -19.08
N ASP A 53 20.64 10.49 -18.75
CA ASP A 53 20.88 9.97 -17.40
C ASP A 53 21.24 11.05 -16.36
N SER A 54 21.54 12.28 -16.85
CA SER A 54 21.82 13.42 -15.97
C SER A 54 20.57 14.02 -15.32
N TYR A 55 19.37 13.73 -15.82
CA TYR A 55 18.12 14.27 -15.32
C TYR A 55 17.24 13.17 -14.70
N GLY A 56 16.66 13.45 -13.55
CA GLY A 56 15.86 12.47 -12.80
C GLY A 56 14.60 11.97 -13.53
N ASP A 57 14.04 12.75 -14.46
CA ASP A 57 12.87 12.39 -15.26
C ASP A 57 13.19 11.39 -16.39
N THR A 58 14.43 11.44 -16.93
CA THR A 58 14.85 10.61 -18.05
C THR A 58 15.91 9.58 -17.68
N ALA A 59 16.51 9.68 -16.50
CA ALA A 59 17.56 8.77 -16.04
C ALA A 59 17.09 7.30 -16.04
N SER A 60 17.97 6.42 -16.53
CA SER A 60 17.82 4.97 -16.33
C SER A 60 17.84 4.60 -14.85
N ARG A 61 17.37 3.39 -14.50
CA ARG A 61 17.27 2.97 -13.08
C ARG A 61 18.59 3.15 -12.32
N GLU A 62 19.69 2.77 -12.92
CA GLU A 62 21.02 2.83 -12.27
C GLU A 62 21.41 4.26 -11.92
N TYR A 63 21.27 5.18 -12.84
CA TYR A 63 21.59 6.59 -12.61
C TYR A 63 20.57 7.30 -11.73
N LEU A 64 19.30 6.91 -11.84
CA LEU A 64 18.25 7.39 -10.93
C LEU A 64 18.56 7.01 -9.48
N ILE A 65 19.06 5.79 -9.22
CA ILE A 65 19.49 5.36 -7.88
C ILE A 65 20.62 6.27 -7.35
N LEU A 66 21.57 6.66 -8.19
CA LEU A 66 22.62 7.59 -7.79
C LEU A 66 22.05 8.96 -7.42
N ARG A 67 21.10 9.47 -8.20
CA ARG A 67 20.38 10.72 -7.89
C ARG A 67 19.57 10.63 -6.61
N CYS A 68 18.90 9.50 -6.39
CA CYS A 68 18.15 9.24 -5.16
C CYS A 68 19.06 9.27 -3.92
N LYS A 69 20.27 8.70 -4.01
CA LYS A 69 21.26 8.74 -2.93
C LYS A 69 21.66 10.16 -2.53
N GLU A 70 21.78 11.09 -3.48
CA GLU A 70 22.07 12.50 -3.19
C GLU A 70 20.97 13.16 -2.33
N ARG A 71 19.76 12.62 -2.35
CA ARG A 71 18.58 13.08 -1.62
C ARG A 71 18.26 12.23 -0.39
N GLY A 72 19.07 11.23 -0.08
CA GLY A 72 18.77 10.27 1.00
C GLY A 72 17.63 9.30 0.69
N VAL A 73 17.17 9.25 -0.56
CA VAL A 73 16.13 8.31 -1.01
C VAL A 73 16.80 6.98 -1.37
N ILE A 74 16.41 5.91 -0.71
CA ILE A 74 16.92 4.55 -0.95
C ILE A 74 15.83 3.76 -1.66
N PRO A 75 16.14 3.01 -2.74
CA PRO A 75 15.17 2.11 -3.36
C PRO A 75 14.63 1.09 -2.38
N GLU A 76 13.33 0.87 -2.40
CA GLU A 76 12.67 -0.16 -1.61
C GLU A 76 12.93 -1.51 -2.25
N GLN A 77 13.50 -2.42 -1.45
CA GLN A 77 13.78 -3.78 -1.89
C GLN A 77 12.59 -4.68 -1.62
N ALA A 78 12.47 -5.74 -2.42
CA ALA A 78 11.46 -6.76 -2.22
C ALA A 78 11.49 -7.28 -0.77
N SER A 79 10.33 -7.34 -0.15
CA SER A 79 10.14 -7.88 1.19
C SER A 79 9.58 -9.31 1.14
N LYS A 80 9.74 -10.04 2.24
CA LYS A 80 9.28 -11.42 2.34
C LYS A 80 7.92 -11.47 3.01
N ALA A 81 7.00 -12.27 2.46
CA ALA A 81 5.71 -12.52 3.08
C ALA A 81 5.87 -13.26 4.41
N ILE A 82 5.09 -12.87 5.41
CA ILE A 82 4.93 -13.58 6.69
C ILE A 82 3.49 -14.07 6.77
N LEU A 83 3.32 -15.35 6.97
CA LEU A 83 2.03 -16.02 6.99
C LEU A 83 1.83 -16.73 8.34
N ARG A 84 0.59 -17.04 8.65
CA ARG A 84 0.24 -17.87 9.81
C ARG A 84 0.36 -19.35 9.44
N GLY A 85 1.20 -20.08 10.16
CA GLY A 85 1.30 -21.53 10.09
C GLY A 85 0.57 -22.20 11.24
N LYS A 86 -0.21 -23.24 10.96
CA LYS A 86 -0.80 -24.14 11.95
C LYS A 86 -0.20 -25.52 11.81
N PHE A 87 0.15 -26.13 12.95
CA PHE A 87 0.79 -27.44 13.01
C PHE A 87 0.05 -28.35 13.99
N THR A 88 -0.12 -29.61 13.60
CA THR A 88 -0.73 -30.63 14.45
C THR A 88 0.28 -31.76 14.69
N PRO A 89 0.44 -32.23 15.95
CA PRO A 89 -0.16 -31.74 17.18
C PRO A 89 0.40 -30.39 17.64
N SER A 90 -0.37 -29.65 18.44
CA SER A 90 0.07 -28.40 19.03
C SER A 90 1.28 -28.62 19.96
N GLY A 91 2.22 -27.65 19.98
CA GLY A 91 3.41 -27.71 20.83
C GLY A 91 4.60 -28.48 20.26
N ILE A 92 4.51 -28.97 19.02
CA ILE A 92 5.63 -29.57 18.34
C ILE A 92 6.71 -28.49 18.05
N ASN A 93 7.99 -28.86 18.16
CA ASN A 93 9.07 -27.94 17.90
C ASN A 93 9.33 -27.79 16.40
N VAL A 94 8.71 -26.76 15.81
CA VAL A 94 8.82 -26.42 14.38
C VAL A 94 9.64 -25.15 14.12
N ILE A 95 10.02 -24.38 15.15
CA ILE A 95 10.77 -23.13 14.99
C ILE A 95 12.11 -23.41 14.29
N GLY A 96 12.42 -22.62 13.27
CA GLY A 96 13.59 -22.77 12.41
C GLY A 96 13.46 -23.90 11.38
N LYS A 97 12.37 -24.68 11.38
CA LYS A 97 12.16 -25.72 10.38
C LYS A 97 11.62 -25.12 9.09
N ARG A 98 11.99 -25.78 7.98
CA ARG A 98 11.65 -25.34 6.62
C ARG A 98 10.58 -26.24 6.03
N PHE A 99 9.67 -25.61 5.32
CA PHE A 99 8.54 -26.24 4.66
C PHE A 99 8.46 -25.78 3.21
N ASN A 100 7.89 -26.61 2.36
CA ASN A 100 7.64 -26.29 0.96
C ASN A 100 6.13 -26.22 0.72
N VAL A 101 5.71 -25.21 -0.04
CA VAL A 101 4.37 -25.11 -0.64
C VAL A 101 4.57 -24.84 -2.12
N ASN A 102 4.19 -25.80 -2.96
CA ASN A 102 4.46 -25.78 -4.39
C ASN A 102 5.96 -25.57 -4.67
N GLU A 103 6.33 -24.45 -5.28
CA GLU A 103 7.72 -24.13 -5.65
C GLU A 103 8.41 -23.20 -4.64
N LEU A 104 7.73 -22.81 -3.56
CA LEU A 104 8.24 -21.87 -2.57
C LEU A 104 8.58 -22.53 -1.25
N ASN A 105 9.68 -22.09 -0.66
CA ASN A 105 10.11 -22.51 0.66
C ASN A 105 9.75 -21.47 1.71
N TYR A 106 9.39 -21.97 2.87
CA TYR A 106 9.00 -21.19 4.03
C TYR A 106 9.75 -21.66 5.25
N VAL A 107 10.08 -20.74 6.15
CA VAL A 107 10.74 -21.02 7.42
C VAL A 107 9.90 -20.54 8.59
N VAL A 108 9.74 -21.34 9.61
CA VAL A 108 9.03 -20.99 10.84
C VAL A 108 9.92 -20.10 11.70
N ILE A 109 9.47 -18.86 11.97
CA ILE A 109 10.25 -17.86 12.70
C ILE A 109 10.01 -17.95 14.20
N ARG A 110 8.75 -17.87 14.61
CA ARG A 110 8.37 -17.87 16.03
C ARG A 110 6.91 -18.27 16.24
N ALA A 111 6.57 -18.60 17.48
CA ALA A 111 5.18 -18.82 17.85
C ALA A 111 4.46 -17.47 18.00
N LEU A 112 3.18 -17.45 17.61
CA LEU A 112 2.27 -16.34 17.85
C LEU A 112 1.71 -16.40 19.28
N THR A 113 1.49 -15.23 19.88
CA THR A 113 0.96 -15.11 21.23
C THR A 113 -0.50 -14.65 21.27
N ASP A 114 -1.13 -14.54 20.09
CA ASP A 114 -2.53 -14.14 19.96
C ASP A 114 -3.51 -15.29 20.33
N SER A 115 -4.81 -14.95 20.42
CA SER A 115 -5.87 -15.88 20.80
C SER A 115 -6.03 -17.06 19.83
N ASP A 116 -5.66 -16.86 18.57
CA ASP A 116 -5.85 -17.86 17.50
C ASP A 116 -4.68 -18.84 17.42
N GLY A 117 -3.57 -18.53 18.11
CA GLY A 117 -2.37 -19.35 18.16
C GLY A 117 -1.68 -19.50 16.82
N GLY A 118 -0.75 -20.45 16.72
CA GLY A 118 0.01 -20.73 15.50
C GLY A 118 1.40 -20.15 15.51
N TYR A 119 1.99 -20.03 14.34
CA TYR A 119 3.38 -19.61 14.15
C TYR A 119 3.49 -18.62 13.01
N GLU A 120 4.41 -17.67 13.14
CA GLU A 120 4.87 -16.88 12.00
C GLU A 120 5.74 -17.72 11.10
N VAL A 121 5.38 -17.78 9.84
CA VAL A 121 6.08 -18.55 8.81
C VAL A 121 6.43 -17.59 7.68
N GLN A 122 7.72 -17.39 7.45
CA GLN A 122 8.24 -16.47 6.46
C GLN A 122 8.54 -17.18 5.16
N CYS A 123 8.10 -16.62 4.04
CA CYS A 123 8.54 -17.05 2.72
C CYS A 123 10.04 -16.76 2.54
N GLU A 124 10.82 -17.71 2.05
CA GLU A 124 12.26 -17.48 1.79
C GLU A 124 12.48 -16.61 0.55
N THR A 125 11.57 -16.68 -0.42
CA THR A 125 11.60 -15.87 -1.63
C THR A 125 10.91 -14.52 -1.35
N PRO A 126 11.60 -13.39 -1.56
CA PRO A 126 10.98 -12.08 -1.46
C PRO A 126 10.02 -11.83 -2.62
N GLY A 127 9.14 -10.86 -2.44
CA GLY A 127 8.15 -10.46 -3.44
C GLY A 127 6.73 -10.90 -3.11
N THR A 128 5.80 -10.46 -3.93
CA THR A 128 4.37 -10.73 -3.79
C THR A 128 3.98 -12.19 -4.01
N ILE A 129 4.89 -13.00 -4.56
CA ILE A 129 4.64 -14.41 -4.86
C ILE A 129 4.28 -15.22 -3.60
N GLY A 130 4.88 -14.90 -2.45
CA GLY A 130 4.61 -15.55 -1.17
C GLY A 130 3.20 -15.29 -0.63
N ASN A 131 2.52 -14.23 -1.07
CA ASN A 131 1.20 -13.85 -0.57
C ASN A 131 0.07 -14.77 -1.03
N ARG A 132 0.29 -15.55 -2.08
CA ARG A 132 -0.77 -16.34 -2.75
C ARG A 132 -0.75 -17.82 -2.36
N MET A 133 0.26 -18.25 -1.62
CA MET A 133 0.49 -19.67 -1.33
C MET A 133 -0.07 -20.03 0.05
N LEU A 134 -1.38 -20.27 0.10
CA LEU A 134 -2.06 -20.82 1.26
C LEU A 134 -2.31 -22.31 1.09
N GLY A 135 -2.44 -23.04 2.20
CA GLY A 135 -2.78 -24.48 2.22
C GLY A 135 -1.69 -25.35 2.84
N THR A 136 -1.71 -26.63 2.51
CA THR A 136 -0.84 -27.65 3.13
C THR A 136 0.62 -27.43 2.80
N MET A 137 1.47 -27.43 3.83
CA MET A 137 2.91 -27.39 3.73
C MET A 137 3.53 -28.77 3.85
N ILE A 138 4.59 -29.04 3.09
CA ILE A 138 5.38 -30.26 3.17
C ILE A 138 6.69 -29.94 3.88
N PRO A 139 7.04 -30.62 4.97
CA PRO A 139 8.33 -30.40 5.62
C PRO A 139 9.48 -30.85 4.71
N ILE A 140 10.52 -30.00 4.58
CA ILE A 140 11.73 -30.32 3.77
C ILE A 140 12.57 -31.37 4.48
N GLU A 141 12.59 -31.34 5.82
CA GLU A 141 13.25 -32.34 6.66
C GLU A 141 12.19 -33.08 7.47
N TYR A 142 12.45 -34.36 7.75
CA TYR A 142 11.56 -35.13 8.61
C TYR A 142 11.46 -34.51 10.01
N ILE A 143 10.22 -34.29 10.46
CA ILE A 143 9.92 -33.77 11.80
C ILE A 143 9.13 -34.83 12.56
N GLN A 144 9.74 -35.39 13.60
CA GLN A 144 9.13 -36.46 14.39
C GLN A 144 7.84 -35.97 15.06
N GLY A 145 6.74 -36.70 14.83
CA GLY A 145 5.45 -36.43 15.44
C GLY A 145 4.60 -35.34 14.73
N LEU A 146 5.08 -34.76 13.63
CA LEU A 146 4.28 -33.82 12.83
C LEU A 146 3.25 -34.60 12.00
N GLU A 147 1.97 -34.28 12.16
CA GLU A 147 0.86 -34.85 11.39
C GLU A 147 0.43 -33.93 10.27
N THR A 148 0.15 -32.66 10.57
CA THR A 148 -0.26 -31.66 9.57
C THR A 148 0.48 -30.36 9.75
N ALA A 149 0.71 -29.67 8.62
CA ALA A 149 1.25 -28.31 8.55
C ALA A 149 0.50 -27.54 7.48
N GLU A 150 -0.03 -26.37 7.81
CA GLU A 150 -0.86 -25.56 6.91
C GLU A 150 -0.58 -24.07 7.07
N LEU A 151 -0.53 -23.34 5.93
CA LEU A 151 -0.58 -21.89 5.89
C LEU A 151 -2.03 -21.43 5.77
N THR A 152 -2.51 -20.61 6.70
CA THR A 152 -3.92 -20.24 6.81
C THR A 152 -4.23 -18.82 6.39
N GLU A 153 -3.34 -17.86 6.63
CA GLU A 153 -3.53 -16.46 6.28
C GLU A 153 -2.23 -15.70 6.11
N VAL A 154 -2.26 -14.60 5.39
CA VAL A 154 -1.13 -13.67 5.26
C VAL A 154 -1.18 -12.67 6.41
N LEU A 155 -0.13 -12.63 7.22
CA LEU A 155 0.00 -11.69 8.34
C LEU A 155 0.64 -10.37 7.88
N ILE A 156 1.75 -10.46 7.16
CA ILE A 156 2.44 -9.32 6.55
C ILE A 156 2.69 -9.69 5.09
N PRO A 157 2.04 -8.98 4.15
CA PRO A 157 2.27 -9.22 2.73
C PRO A 157 3.72 -8.95 2.34
N GLY A 158 4.29 -9.80 1.49
CA GLY A 158 5.54 -9.53 0.80
C GLY A 158 5.31 -8.54 -0.34
N GLU A 159 6.33 -7.79 -0.66
CA GLU A 159 6.33 -6.75 -1.70
C GLU A 159 7.44 -7.01 -2.70
N ASP A 160 7.20 -6.67 -3.96
CA ASP A 160 8.22 -6.74 -5.00
C ASP A 160 9.17 -5.54 -4.91
N ASP A 161 10.32 -5.63 -5.59
CA ASP A 161 11.22 -4.48 -5.72
C ASP A 161 10.48 -3.27 -6.28
N GLU A 162 10.77 -2.11 -5.71
CA GLU A 162 10.22 -0.85 -6.17
C GLU A 162 10.48 -0.63 -7.66
N THR A 163 9.43 -0.27 -8.40
CA THR A 163 9.56 0.04 -9.83
C THR A 163 10.34 1.33 -10.06
N THR A 164 10.98 1.46 -11.23
CA THR A 164 11.71 2.69 -11.58
C THR A 164 10.81 3.93 -11.57
N ASP A 165 9.54 3.78 -11.93
CA ASP A 165 8.59 4.90 -11.95
C ASP A 165 8.18 5.34 -10.54
N ASN A 166 8.00 4.40 -9.61
CA ASN A 166 7.75 4.72 -8.21
C ASN A 166 8.96 5.39 -7.57
N LEU A 167 10.17 4.86 -7.80
CA LEU A 167 11.42 5.47 -7.34
C LEU A 167 11.57 6.90 -7.87
N ARG A 168 11.28 7.12 -9.17
CA ARG A 168 11.32 8.45 -9.79
C ARG A 168 10.32 9.40 -9.14
N LYS A 169 9.11 8.93 -8.87
CA LYS A 169 8.11 9.73 -8.17
C LYS A 169 8.60 10.13 -6.78
N ARG A 170 9.12 9.18 -5.98
CA ARG A 170 9.68 9.46 -4.65
C ARG A 170 10.86 10.43 -4.71
N TYR A 171 11.73 10.31 -5.71
CA TYR A 171 12.81 11.25 -5.95
C TYR A 171 12.28 12.68 -6.11
N PHE A 172 11.28 12.89 -6.97
CA PHE A 172 10.69 14.22 -7.15
C PHE A 172 9.87 14.68 -5.93
N ASP A 173 9.23 13.78 -5.23
CA ASP A 173 8.51 14.12 -4.01
C ASP A 173 9.48 14.56 -2.89
N SER A 174 10.71 14.02 -2.84
CA SER A 174 11.74 14.44 -1.88
C SER A 174 12.15 15.92 -1.98
N PHE A 175 11.94 16.57 -3.11
CA PHE A 175 12.15 18.03 -3.26
C PHE A 175 11.01 18.85 -2.63
N LYS A 176 9.85 18.22 -2.42
CA LYS A 176 8.66 18.84 -1.83
C LYS A 176 8.57 18.58 -0.32
N GLU A 177 9.35 17.61 0.17
CA GLU A 177 9.35 17.24 1.59
C GLU A 177 10.09 18.34 2.40
N SER A 178 9.32 19.13 3.11
CA SER A 178 9.83 19.84 4.30
C SER A 178 10.09 18.83 5.42
N ALA A 179 10.94 19.22 6.38
CA ALA A 179 11.18 18.40 7.59
C ALA A 179 9.86 17.93 8.20
N PHE A 180 9.83 16.70 8.73
CA PHE A 180 8.64 16.11 9.33
C PHE A 180 8.06 17.05 10.40
N GLY A 181 6.97 17.68 10.08
CA GLY A 181 6.26 18.65 10.95
C GLY A 181 5.08 18.03 11.69
N GLY A 182 4.80 16.75 11.50
CA GLY A 182 3.66 16.06 12.12
C GLY A 182 2.32 16.42 11.51
N ASN A 183 2.28 16.94 10.30
CA ASN A 183 1.03 17.18 9.59
C ASN A 183 0.48 15.90 8.94
N VAL A 184 -0.78 15.94 8.48
CA VAL A 184 -1.46 14.78 7.88
C VAL A 184 -0.66 14.15 6.73
N LYS A 185 -0.02 14.99 5.91
CA LYS A 185 0.73 14.53 4.73
C LYS A 185 2.02 13.81 5.12
N ASP A 186 2.69 14.29 6.17
CA ASP A 186 3.90 13.66 6.69
C ASP A 186 3.60 12.28 7.27
N TYR A 187 2.52 12.16 8.04
CA TYR A 187 2.08 10.85 8.53
C TYR A 187 1.78 9.87 7.40
N ILE A 188 0.98 10.29 6.38
CA ILE A 188 0.66 9.43 5.23
C ILE A 188 1.93 8.99 4.51
N ASN A 189 2.85 9.92 4.24
CA ASN A 189 4.09 9.61 3.54
C ASN A 189 4.94 8.61 4.34
N LYS A 190 5.14 8.87 5.63
CA LYS A 190 5.95 7.98 6.49
C LYS A 190 5.35 6.60 6.66
N VAL A 191 4.05 6.52 6.91
CA VAL A 191 3.35 5.25 7.08
C VAL A 191 3.39 4.40 5.82
N ASN A 192 3.24 5.02 4.65
CA ASN A 192 3.33 4.32 3.37
C ASN A 192 4.75 3.82 3.03
N THR A 193 5.80 4.23 3.77
CA THR A 193 7.15 3.65 3.64
C THR A 193 7.35 2.40 4.51
N ILE A 194 6.41 2.10 5.40
CA ILE A 194 6.49 0.90 6.25
C ILE A 194 6.07 -0.31 5.43
N SER A 195 6.95 -1.32 5.38
CA SER A 195 6.68 -2.55 4.61
C SER A 195 5.38 -3.23 5.06
N GLY A 196 4.58 -3.65 4.10
CA GLY A 196 3.27 -4.26 4.32
C GLY A 196 2.11 -3.25 4.33
N VAL A 197 2.36 -1.95 4.30
CA VAL A 197 1.31 -0.92 4.22
C VAL A 197 1.05 -0.53 2.77
N GLY A 198 -0.19 -0.68 2.30
CA GLY A 198 -0.60 -0.30 0.95
C GLY A 198 -1.24 1.08 0.86
N ALA A 199 -1.93 1.50 1.92
CA ALA A 199 -2.58 2.79 1.98
C ALA A 199 -2.83 3.24 3.42
N ALA A 200 -2.85 4.55 3.65
CA ALA A 200 -3.12 5.14 4.96
C ALA A 200 -4.06 6.34 4.87
N LYS A 201 -4.90 6.48 5.87
CA LYS A 201 -5.67 7.70 6.16
C LYS A 201 -5.35 8.19 7.55
N VAL A 202 -5.25 9.49 7.71
CA VAL A 202 -4.95 10.16 8.96
C VAL A 202 -6.06 11.13 9.31
N LYS A 203 -6.55 11.05 10.52
CA LYS A 203 -7.44 12.08 11.05
C LYS A 203 -7.02 12.50 12.45
N ARG A 204 -7.28 13.72 12.78
CA ARG A 204 -7.28 14.18 14.15
C ARG A 204 -8.38 13.45 14.89
N VAL A 205 -8.03 12.75 15.98
CA VAL A 205 -9.02 12.10 16.82
C VAL A 205 -9.51 13.11 17.85
N TRP A 206 -10.78 13.32 17.84
CA TRP A 206 -11.48 13.95 18.92
C TRP A 206 -12.10 12.85 19.75
N ASN A 207 -11.29 12.21 20.61
CA ASN A 207 -11.79 11.43 21.71
C ASN A 207 -12.67 10.19 21.37
N ASP A 208 -12.68 9.67 20.14
CA ASP A 208 -13.43 8.43 19.87
C ASP A 208 -12.84 7.22 20.62
N ASP A 209 -11.58 7.30 21.02
CA ASP A 209 -10.86 6.27 21.79
C ASP A 209 -10.55 6.68 23.24
N ILE A 210 -10.72 7.94 23.58
CA ILE A 210 -10.72 8.43 24.97
C ILE A 210 -12.17 8.52 25.38
N ASN A 211 -12.54 8.00 26.52
CA ASN A 211 -13.93 8.01 27.00
C ASN A 211 -14.46 9.44 27.15
N THR A 212 -14.93 10.02 26.04
CA THR A 212 -15.38 11.41 25.95
C THR A 212 -16.67 11.67 26.71
N LEU A 213 -17.42 10.61 26.99
CA LEU A 213 -18.64 10.73 27.77
C LEU A 213 -18.36 11.33 29.16
N GLU A 214 -17.17 11.08 29.72
CA GLU A 214 -16.75 11.65 30.99
C GLU A 214 -16.39 13.15 30.92
N LEU A 215 -15.97 13.62 29.71
CA LEU A 215 -15.62 15.02 29.47
C LEU A 215 -16.81 15.87 29.02
N ILE A 216 -17.91 15.25 28.59
CA ILE A 216 -19.15 15.94 28.24
C ILE A 216 -19.97 16.08 29.50
N PRO A 217 -20.22 17.34 30.02
CA PRO A 217 -20.94 17.52 31.25
C PRO A 217 -22.37 17.04 31.08
N THR A 218 -22.81 16.16 31.99
CA THR A 218 -24.22 15.75 32.06
C THR A 218 -25.08 16.93 32.52
N GLN A 219 -26.39 16.89 32.29
CA GLN A 219 -27.31 17.94 32.73
C GLN A 219 -27.19 18.14 34.24
N LYS A 220 -26.99 17.06 35.01
CA LYS A 220 -26.79 17.10 36.47
C LYS A 220 -25.57 17.93 36.85
N VAL A 221 -24.44 17.79 36.12
CA VAL A 221 -23.22 18.59 36.35
C VAL A 221 -23.45 20.05 36.03
N VAL A 222 -24.17 20.34 34.95
CA VAL A 222 -24.53 21.70 34.52
C VAL A 222 -25.44 22.36 35.58
N ASP A 223 -26.45 21.66 36.09
CA ASP A 223 -27.39 22.16 37.06
C ASP A 223 -26.68 22.39 38.41
N TRP A 224 -25.79 21.47 38.82
CA TRP A 224 -24.98 21.65 40.03
C TRP A 224 -24.07 22.88 39.90
N ALA A 225 -23.36 23.04 38.81
CA ALA A 225 -22.48 24.17 38.58
C ALA A 225 -23.26 25.51 38.62
N ASN A 226 -24.43 25.56 37.98
CA ASN A 226 -25.29 26.75 38.01
C ASN A 226 -25.89 27.04 39.39
N GLY A 227 -26.17 26.00 40.18
CA GLY A 227 -26.79 26.14 41.49
C GLY A 227 -25.81 26.51 42.63
N VAL A 228 -24.67 25.82 42.68
CA VAL A 228 -23.70 25.91 43.78
C VAL A 228 -22.40 26.58 43.34
N GLY A 229 -21.88 26.21 42.21
CA GLY A 229 -20.58 26.67 41.72
C GLY A 229 -20.55 28.13 41.32
N MET A 230 -21.68 28.68 40.82
CA MET A 230 -21.80 30.10 40.43
C MET A 230 -21.94 31.07 41.59
N LYS A 231 -22.17 30.56 42.80
CA LYS A 231 -22.28 31.38 44.04
C LYS A 231 -20.97 31.38 44.84
N SER A 232 -19.97 30.68 44.40
CA SER A 232 -18.65 30.63 44.98
C SER A 232 -17.74 31.75 44.44
N ASP A 233 -16.47 31.64 44.64
CA ASP A 233 -15.47 32.58 44.14
C ASP A 233 -15.66 32.94 42.66
N PRO A 234 -15.54 34.22 42.24
CA PRO A 234 -15.68 34.64 40.86
C PRO A 234 -14.70 34.00 39.90
N GLU A 235 -13.52 33.59 40.34
CA GLU A 235 -12.52 32.90 39.54
C GLU A 235 -12.94 31.46 39.26
N VAL A 236 -13.41 30.75 40.28
CA VAL A 236 -13.96 29.38 40.14
C VAL A 236 -15.20 29.36 39.26
N SER A 237 -16.08 30.34 39.41
CA SER A 237 -17.27 30.47 38.56
C SER A 237 -16.91 30.66 37.08
N ARG A 238 -15.92 31.50 36.80
CA ARG A 238 -15.41 31.73 35.42
C ARG A 238 -14.83 30.47 34.81
N TRP A 239 -14.00 29.77 35.59
CA TRP A 239 -13.38 28.52 35.16
C TRP A 239 -14.42 27.42 34.89
N LEU A 240 -15.38 27.20 35.78
CA LEU A 240 -16.46 26.23 35.60
C LEU A 240 -17.31 26.55 34.38
N THR A 241 -17.65 27.81 34.16
CA THR A 241 -18.41 28.23 32.94
C THR A 241 -17.65 27.91 31.69
N ALA A 242 -16.36 28.23 31.63
CA ALA A 242 -15.51 27.96 30.49
C ALA A 242 -15.34 26.44 30.23
N ALA A 243 -15.13 25.65 31.28
CA ALA A 243 -14.98 24.20 31.21
C ALA A 243 -16.27 23.52 30.71
N ILE A 244 -17.45 23.92 31.28
CA ILE A 244 -18.75 23.39 30.87
C ILE A 244 -19.06 23.75 29.41
N SER A 245 -18.76 24.98 28.99
CA SER A 245 -18.96 25.40 27.59
C SER A 245 -18.07 24.61 26.67
N ALA A 246 -16.78 24.48 26.99
CA ALA A 246 -15.83 23.70 26.21
C ALA A 246 -16.21 22.20 26.11
N GLY A 247 -16.72 21.62 27.22
CA GLY A 247 -17.23 20.25 27.25
C GLY A 247 -18.47 20.06 26.38
N LYS A 248 -19.46 20.98 26.47
CA LYS A 248 -20.66 20.96 25.62
C LYS A 248 -20.33 21.11 24.12
N GLU A 249 -19.38 21.96 23.79
CA GLU A 249 -18.90 22.18 22.43
C GLU A 249 -17.93 21.09 21.97
N LYS A 250 -17.69 20.06 22.78
CA LYS A 250 -16.69 19.00 22.51
C LYS A 250 -15.28 19.55 22.21
N LYS A 251 -14.94 20.67 22.84
CA LYS A 251 -13.62 21.32 22.70
C LYS A 251 -12.61 20.90 23.78
N LEU A 252 -13.06 20.18 24.81
CA LEU A 252 -12.16 19.53 25.78
C LEU A 252 -11.58 18.30 25.09
N THR A 253 -10.38 18.44 24.57
CA THR A 253 -9.69 17.37 23.85
C THR A 253 -8.30 17.20 24.42
N VAL A 254 -7.80 15.98 24.40
CA VAL A 254 -6.38 15.77 24.53
C VAL A 254 -5.75 16.24 23.22
N GLY A 255 -4.92 17.28 23.29
CA GLY A 255 -4.22 17.80 22.12
C GLY A 255 -3.22 16.76 21.61
N GLY A 256 -3.03 16.72 20.29
CA GLY A 256 -2.02 15.84 19.67
C GLY A 256 -2.45 14.40 19.42
N THR A 257 -3.71 14.01 19.66
CA THR A 257 -4.19 12.66 19.34
C THR A 257 -4.47 12.50 17.87
N VAL A 258 -3.94 11.41 17.29
CA VAL A 258 -4.01 11.09 15.84
C VAL A 258 -4.53 9.68 15.67
N LEU A 259 -5.55 9.50 14.85
CA LEU A 259 -5.95 8.17 14.36
C LEU A 259 -5.34 7.93 12.99
N LEU A 260 -4.60 6.86 12.89
CA LEU A 260 -4.01 6.35 11.67
C LEU A 260 -4.74 5.08 11.26
N THR A 261 -5.40 5.12 10.11
CA THR A 261 -6.09 3.95 9.56
C THR A 261 -5.33 3.44 8.37
N ILE A 262 -4.98 2.14 8.35
CA ILE A 262 -4.14 1.53 7.33
C ILE A 262 -4.85 0.38 6.59
N LEU A 263 -4.37 0.11 5.38
CA LEU A 263 -4.61 -1.12 4.63
C LEU A 263 -3.29 -1.88 4.45
N GLY A 264 -3.39 -3.19 4.27
CA GLY A 264 -2.24 -3.99 3.82
C GLY A 264 -1.77 -3.61 2.42
N SER A 265 -0.56 -3.99 2.03
CA SER A 265 -0.02 -3.76 0.67
C SER A 265 -0.84 -4.48 -0.41
N ASP A 266 -1.62 -5.48 -0.05
CA ASP A 266 -2.63 -6.14 -0.88
C ASP A 266 -3.96 -5.38 -0.95
N PHE A 267 -4.06 -4.21 -0.30
CA PHE A 267 -5.27 -3.36 -0.16
C PHE A 267 -6.44 -4.04 0.57
N ASN A 268 -6.16 -5.08 1.33
CA ASN A 268 -7.12 -5.71 2.24
C ASN A 268 -7.06 -5.09 3.65
N VAL A 269 -7.95 -5.58 4.52
CA VAL A 269 -7.93 -5.26 5.95
C VAL A 269 -6.57 -5.64 6.53
N ALA A 270 -5.90 -4.69 7.18
CA ALA A 270 -4.60 -4.94 7.78
C ALA A 270 -4.71 -5.94 8.96
N SER A 271 -3.78 -6.89 9.01
CA SER A 271 -3.70 -7.84 10.11
C SER A 271 -3.31 -7.16 11.43
N ASN A 272 -3.66 -7.77 12.55
CA ASN A 272 -3.24 -7.30 13.87
C ASN A 272 -1.71 -7.18 13.99
N GLN A 273 -0.98 -8.09 13.34
CA GLN A 273 0.49 -8.06 13.33
C GLN A 273 1.03 -6.82 12.62
N LEU A 274 0.47 -6.48 11.46
CA LEU A 274 0.85 -5.28 10.71
C LEU A 274 0.50 -4.01 11.51
N ILE A 275 -0.68 -3.96 12.12
CA ILE A 275 -1.10 -2.85 13.00
C ILE A 275 -0.08 -2.65 14.13
N GLN A 276 0.31 -3.73 14.82
CA GLN A 276 1.29 -3.66 15.90
C GLN A 276 2.66 -3.20 15.41
N THR A 277 3.11 -3.69 14.25
CA THR A 277 4.38 -3.27 13.65
C THR A 277 4.37 -1.77 13.35
N VAL A 278 3.32 -1.27 12.70
CA VAL A 278 3.17 0.16 12.40
C VAL A 278 3.03 0.98 13.67
N GLN A 279 2.29 0.50 14.67
CA GLN A 279 2.13 1.18 15.95
C GLN A 279 3.47 1.35 16.67
N GLN A 280 4.28 0.31 16.75
CA GLN A 280 5.59 0.36 17.40
C GLN A 280 6.57 1.28 16.68
N GLU A 281 6.48 1.39 15.36
CA GLU A 281 7.35 2.26 14.57
C GLU A 281 6.90 3.73 14.65
N ILE A 282 5.60 3.99 14.65
CA ILE A 282 5.07 5.37 14.67
C ILE A 282 5.06 5.94 16.09
N ASP A 283 4.48 5.23 17.04
CA ASP A 283 4.33 5.67 18.43
C ASP A 283 4.31 4.43 19.34
N PRO A 284 5.45 4.05 19.93
CA PRO A 284 5.57 2.85 20.76
C PRO A 284 4.59 2.83 21.91
N THR A 285 3.92 1.70 22.12
CA THR A 285 2.86 1.55 23.13
C THR A 285 3.35 1.65 24.59
N ASP A 286 4.63 1.46 24.82
CA ASP A 286 5.29 1.57 26.12
C ASP A 286 5.66 3.01 26.50
N ALA A 287 5.69 3.93 25.51
CA ALA A 287 6.00 5.35 25.73
C ALA A 287 5.19 6.27 24.78
N PRO A 288 3.83 6.24 24.85
CA PRO A 288 2.99 6.94 23.89
C PRO A 288 3.14 8.45 24.00
N GLY A 289 3.36 9.10 22.87
CA GLY A 289 3.51 10.56 22.80
C GLY A 289 4.85 11.12 23.28
N GLU A 290 5.81 10.28 23.65
CA GLU A 290 7.13 10.73 24.13
C GLU A 290 8.13 10.98 22.98
N GLY A 291 7.76 10.64 21.73
CA GLY A 291 8.59 10.89 20.56
C GLY A 291 9.74 9.90 20.37
N TYR A 292 9.64 8.69 20.93
CA TYR A 292 10.61 7.61 20.67
C TYR A 292 10.38 6.90 19.33
N GLY A 293 9.19 7.05 18.73
CA GLY A 293 8.88 6.61 17.39
C GLY A 293 9.03 7.72 16.35
N LEU A 294 8.36 7.56 15.22
CA LEU A 294 8.32 8.59 14.16
C LEU A 294 7.40 9.77 14.52
N ALA A 295 6.44 9.56 15.41
CA ALA A 295 5.52 10.60 15.83
C ALA A 295 6.24 11.68 16.66
N PRO A 296 5.93 12.99 16.45
CA PRO A 296 6.50 14.04 17.26
C PRO A 296 6.09 13.94 18.75
N ILE A 297 6.91 14.50 19.62
CA ILE A 297 6.59 14.65 21.05
C ILE A 297 5.22 15.30 21.20
N GLY A 298 4.37 14.73 22.03
CA GLY A 298 3.00 15.20 22.29
C GLY A 298 1.96 14.68 21.31
N HIS A 299 2.35 13.91 20.29
CA HIS A 299 1.41 13.22 19.38
C HIS A 299 1.19 11.78 19.87
N ILE A 300 0.04 11.50 20.41
CA ILE A 300 -0.39 10.14 20.73
C ILE A 300 -1.10 9.57 19.50
N VAL A 301 -0.50 8.55 18.91
CA VAL A 301 -1.00 7.94 17.66
C VAL A 301 -1.64 6.59 17.95
N ASN A 302 -2.85 6.39 17.46
CA ASN A 302 -3.55 5.11 17.51
C ASN A 302 -3.66 4.56 16.07
N VAL A 303 -3.11 3.38 15.86
CA VAL A 303 -3.12 2.71 14.56
C VAL A 303 -4.23 1.66 14.52
N LYS A 304 -5.08 1.73 13.51
CA LYS A 304 -6.16 0.77 13.27
C LYS A 304 -6.20 0.33 11.81
N SER A 305 -6.80 -0.82 11.54
CA SER A 305 -7.17 -1.19 10.18
C SER A 305 -8.44 -0.48 9.74
N ALA A 306 -8.60 -0.30 8.43
CA ALA A 306 -9.92 -0.03 7.87
C ALA A 306 -10.86 -1.20 8.17
N ARG A 307 -12.16 -0.92 8.32
CA ARG A 307 -13.19 -1.93 8.58
C ARG A 307 -13.64 -2.58 7.27
N GLY A 308 -13.52 -3.90 7.19
CA GLY A 308 -14.07 -4.66 6.08
C GLY A 308 -15.59 -4.75 6.16
N VAL A 309 -16.27 -4.40 5.07
CA VAL A 309 -17.72 -4.59 4.90
C VAL A 309 -17.92 -5.71 3.90
N GLU A 310 -18.51 -6.81 4.34
CA GLU A 310 -18.77 -7.97 3.50
C GLU A 310 -19.77 -7.64 2.39
N ILE A 311 -19.41 -7.97 1.17
CA ILE A 311 -20.22 -7.77 -0.03
C ILE A 311 -20.70 -9.13 -0.54
N SER A 312 -22.01 -9.36 -0.43
CA SER A 312 -22.71 -10.49 -1.05
C SER A 312 -23.48 -9.96 -2.25
N VAL A 313 -23.22 -10.54 -3.41
CA VAL A 313 -23.91 -10.18 -4.66
C VAL A 313 -24.88 -11.29 -5.01
N LYS A 314 -26.13 -10.95 -5.31
CA LYS A 314 -27.08 -11.85 -5.95
C LYS A 314 -27.48 -11.26 -7.28
N THR A 315 -27.47 -12.07 -8.36
CA THR A 315 -27.75 -11.61 -9.71
C THR A 315 -28.30 -12.74 -10.57
N GLU A 316 -29.22 -12.45 -11.45
CA GLU A 316 -29.74 -13.38 -12.45
C GLU A 316 -28.93 -13.24 -13.74
N ILE A 317 -28.35 -14.35 -14.22
CA ILE A 317 -27.46 -14.34 -15.38
C ILE A 317 -28.05 -15.21 -16.50
N THR A 318 -28.15 -14.62 -17.69
CA THR A 318 -28.49 -15.36 -18.92
C THR A 318 -27.19 -15.80 -19.59
N PHE A 319 -27.01 -17.12 -19.74
CA PHE A 319 -25.82 -17.68 -20.35
C PHE A 319 -26.01 -18.00 -21.84
N GLU A 320 -24.95 -17.89 -22.59
CA GLU A 320 -24.88 -18.39 -23.96
C GLU A 320 -24.95 -19.93 -23.98
N THR A 321 -25.44 -20.50 -25.10
CA THR A 321 -25.53 -21.97 -25.25
C THR A 321 -24.16 -22.63 -25.03
N GLY A 322 -24.10 -23.56 -24.08
CA GLY A 322 -22.88 -24.28 -23.69
C GLY A 322 -22.17 -23.70 -22.45
N TYR A 323 -22.65 -22.59 -21.90
CA TYR A 323 -22.16 -22.03 -20.66
C TYR A 323 -23.20 -22.20 -19.54
N SER A 324 -22.72 -22.21 -18.31
CA SER A 324 -23.55 -22.35 -17.12
C SER A 324 -22.89 -21.71 -15.91
N TRP A 325 -23.65 -21.47 -14.87
CA TRP A 325 -23.13 -20.95 -13.60
C TRP A 325 -21.91 -21.74 -13.09
N SER A 326 -21.98 -23.08 -13.12
CA SER A 326 -20.90 -23.94 -12.63
C SER A 326 -19.59 -23.76 -13.38
N ASN A 327 -19.63 -23.43 -14.67
CA ASN A 327 -18.46 -23.25 -15.52
C ASN A 327 -17.83 -21.85 -15.36
N LEU A 328 -18.66 -20.84 -15.11
CA LEU A 328 -18.24 -19.45 -15.07
C LEU A 328 -18.12 -18.87 -13.67
N ARG A 329 -18.51 -19.62 -12.64
CA ARG A 329 -18.50 -19.14 -11.25
C ARG A 329 -17.17 -18.50 -10.84
N ASN A 330 -16.06 -19.15 -11.09
CA ASN A 330 -14.74 -18.62 -10.74
C ASN A 330 -14.44 -17.30 -11.48
N ALA A 331 -14.78 -17.21 -12.77
CA ALA A 331 -14.58 -16.00 -13.54
C ALA A 331 -15.46 -14.84 -13.02
N ILE A 332 -16.68 -15.14 -12.62
CA ILE A 332 -17.63 -14.20 -12.02
C ILE A 332 -17.09 -13.70 -10.68
N GLU A 333 -16.65 -14.61 -9.81
CA GLU A 333 -16.06 -14.25 -8.52
C GLU A 333 -14.82 -13.36 -8.69
N GLU A 334 -13.91 -13.71 -9.60
CA GLU A 334 -12.69 -12.93 -9.86
C GLU A 334 -12.98 -11.56 -10.48
N ALA A 335 -13.99 -11.44 -11.33
CA ALA A 335 -14.41 -10.15 -11.87
C ALA A 335 -14.94 -9.21 -10.78
N ILE A 336 -15.74 -9.72 -9.85
CA ILE A 336 -16.26 -8.95 -8.71
C ILE A 336 -15.11 -8.60 -7.75
N LYS A 337 -14.25 -9.54 -7.37
CA LYS A 337 -13.07 -9.29 -6.52
C LYS A 337 -12.15 -8.23 -7.12
N GLY A 338 -11.90 -8.32 -8.42
CA GLY A 338 -11.11 -7.32 -9.15
C GLY A 338 -11.70 -5.91 -9.05
N TYR A 339 -13.02 -5.77 -9.20
CA TYR A 339 -13.70 -4.50 -9.02
C TYR A 339 -13.60 -3.96 -7.58
N LEU A 340 -13.82 -4.81 -6.59
CA LEU A 340 -13.72 -4.41 -5.18
C LEU A 340 -12.28 -4.00 -4.83
N LEU A 341 -11.28 -4.70 -5.36
CA LEU A 341 -9.88 -4.35 -5.19
C LEU A 341 -9.53 -2.98 -5.81
N GLU A 342 -10.07 -2.65 -6.98
CA GLU A 342 -9.90 -1.31 -7.58
C GLU A 342 -10.48 -0.21 -6.69
N LEU A 343 -11.63 -0.46 -6.07
CA LEU A 343 -12.19 0.46 -5.07
C LEU A 343 -11.26 0.62 -3.87
N CYS A 344 -10.73 -0.49 -3.32
CA CYS A 344 -9.80 -0.45 -2.20
C CYS A 344 -8.51 0.33 -2.54
N LYS A 345 -7.96 0.19 -3.75
CA LYS A 345 -6.81 0.97 -4.23
C LYS A 345 -7.07 2.48 -4.26
N SER A 346 -8.32 2.89 -4.50
CA SER A 346 -8.72 4.31 -4.50
C SER A 346 -9.10 4.85 -3.12
N TRP A 347 -9.16 3.99 -2.09
CA TRP A 347 -9.69 4.33 -0.76
C TRP A 347 -8.99 5.53 -0.11
N ALA A 348 -7.66 5.60 -0.17
CA ALA A 348 -6.89 6.67 0.48
C ALA A 348 -7.20 8.06 -0.11
N SER A 349 -7.55 8.13 -1.39
CA SER A 349 -7.81 9.39 -2.11
C SER A 349 -9.27 9.83 -2.12
N THR A 350 -10.18 9.00 -1.61
CA THR A 350 -11.63 9.27 -1.62
C THR A 350 -12.18 9.44 -0.20
N SER A 351 -13.20 10.27 -0.05
CA SER A 351 -13.89 10.46 1.24
C SER A 351 -14.72 9.24 1.63
N SER A 352 -15.32 8.57 0.65
CA SER A 352 -16.11 7.33 0.83
C SER A 352 -16.09 6.52 -0.45
N LEU A 353 -16.19 5.21 -0.32
CA LEU A 353 -16.31 4.29 -1.45
C LEU A 353 -17.77 3.99 -1.73
N VAL A 354 -18.10 3.79 -3.00
CA VAL A 354 -19.46 3.39 -3.42
C VAL A 354 -19.35 2.15 -4.28
N VAL A 355 -19.89 1.03 -3.79
CA VAL A 355 -20.06 -0.18 -4.58
C VAL A 355 -21.31 -0.02 -5.46
N ARG A 356 -21.10 -0.02 -6.78
CA ARG A 356 -22.17 0.26 -7.76
C ARG A 356 -22.59 -1.02 -8.46
N ILE A 357 -23.90 -1.28 -8.48
CA ILE A 357 -24.51 -2.41 -9.19
C ILE A 357 -24.11 -2.37 -10.68
N ALA A 358 -24.28 -1.25 -11.35
CA ALA A 358 -23.95 -1.11 -12.76
C ALA A 358 -22.47 -1.41 -13.10
N GLN A 359 -21.56 -1.15 -12.16
CA GLN A 359 -20.14 -1.52 -12.35
C GLN A 359 -19.91 -3.01 -12.22
N ILE A 360 -20.63 -3.67 -11.33
CA ILE A 360 -20.60 -5.15 -11.21
C ILE A 360 -21.14 -5.75 -12.50
N GLU A 361 -22.33 -5.37 -12.93
CA GLU A 361 -22.96 -5.87 -14.14
C GLU A 361 -22.10 -5.67 -15.39
N THR A 362 -21.51 -4.47 -15.54
CA THR A 362 -20.61 -4.17 -16.67
C THR A 362 -19.44 -5.13 -16.73
N ARG A 363 -18.83 -5.48 -15.59
CA ARG A 363 -17.68 -6.40 -15.57
C ARG A 363 -18.11 -7.84 -15.82
N LEU A 364 -19.26 -8.24 -15.33
CA LEU A 364 -19.80 -9.57 -15.57
C LEU A 364 -20.18 -9.76 -17.03
N LEU A 365 -20.77 -8.75 -17.69
CA LEU A 365 -21.08 -8.77 -19.13
C LEU A 365 -19.85 -8.87 -20.03
N GLN A 366 -18.65 -8.55 -19.55
CA GLN A 366 -17.40 -8.74 -20.29
C GLN A 366 -16.91 -10.20 -20.29
N ILE A 367 -17.50 -11.06 -19.45
CA ILE A 367 -17.12 -12.45 -19.36
C ILE A 367 -17.75 -13.20 -20.54
N LYS A 368 -16.91 -13.87 -21.33
CA LYS A 368 -17.38 -14.68 -22.47
C LYS A 368 -18.35 -15.75 -22.00
N GLY A 369 -19.51 -15.82 -22.62
CA GLY A 369 -20.57 -16.78 -22.28
C GLY A 369 -21.68 -16.21 -21.40
N ILE A 370 -21.60 -14.93 -21.01
CA ILE A 370 -22.69 -14.19 -20.37
C ILE A 370 -23.34 -13.29 -21.44
N VAL A 371 -24.66 -13.42 -21.60
CA VAL A 371 -25.45 -12.68 -22.59
C VAL A 371 -26.17 -11.51 -21.95
N ASP A 372 -26.77 -11.72 -20.77
CA ASP A 372 -27.55 -10.70 -20.09
C ASP A 372 -27.51 -10.88 -18.58
N ILE A 373 -27.74 -9.80 -17.84
CA ILE A 373 -27.74 -9.77 -16.39
C ILE A 373 -28.92 -8.91 -15.92
N GLY A 374 -29.62 -9.41 -14.92
CA GLY A 374 -30.74 -8.71 -14.32
C GLY A 374 -30.86 -8.93 -12.81
N ASN A 375 -31.70 -8.14 -12.19
CA ASN A 375 -32.08 -8.26 -10.78
C ASN A 375 -30.88 -8.32 -9.80
N THR A 376 -29.81 -7.60 -10.14
CA THR A 376 -28.59 -7.58 -9.31
C THR A 376 -28.83 -6.83 -8.01
N THR A 377 -28.49 -7.44 -6.89
CA THR A 377 -28.58 -6.85 -5.56
C THR A 377 -27.25 -6.94 -4.82
N ILE A 378 -26.97 -5.95 -3.98
CA ILE A 378 -25.83 -5.93 -3.06
C ILE A 378 -26.38 -6.07 -1.64
N ASN A 379 -25.94 -7.11 -0.91
CA ASN A 379 -26.41 -7.43 0.44
C ASN A 379 -27.95 -7.51 0.54
N GLY A 380 -28.61 -8.01 -0.54
CA GLY A 380 -30.05 -8.17 -0.62
C GLY A 380 -30.83 -6.87 -0.94
N VAL A 381 -30.14 -5.78 -1.28
CA VAL A 381 -30.77 -4.48 -1.61
C VAL A 381 -30.45 -4.11 -3.06
N ASP A 382 -31.46 -3.70 -3.82
CA ASP A 382 -31.34 -3.18 -5.18
C ASP A 382 -30.95 -1.69 -5.16
N LYS A 383 -29.79 -1.40 -4.57
CA LYS A 383 -29.20 -0.04 -4.51
C LYS A 383 -27.69 -0.12 -4.38
N ASN A 384 -27.03 0.92 -4.88
CA ASN A 384 -25.60 1.11 -4.64
C ASN A 384 -25.32 1.21 -3.14
N LEU A 385 -24.26 0.56 -2.68
CA LEU A 385 -23.84 0.59 -1.29
C LEU A 385 -22.75 1.65 -1.12
N THR A 386 -23.05 2.68 -0.31
CA THR A 386 -22.05 3.68 0.10
C THR A 386 -21.44 3.24 1.43
N LEU A 387 -20.11 3.17 1.46
CA LEU A 387 -19.33 2.82 2.63
C LEU A 387 -18.88 4.09 3.37
N ASP A 388 -18.65 3.96 4.67
CA ASP A 388 -18.03 5.04 5.44
C ASP A 388 -16.57 5.29 4.98
N GLY A 389 -16.04 6.47 5.28
CA GLY A 389 -14.70 6.86 4.86
C GLY A 389 -13.56 5.95 5.36
N TYR A 390 -13.81 5.16 6.39
CA TYR A 390 -12.86 4.21 7.00
C TYR A 390 -13.23 2.75 6.77
N GLU A 391 -14.12 2.49 5.81
CA GLU A 391 -14.54 1.16 5.42
C GLU A 391 -14.03 0.82 4.03
N ILE A 392 -13.83 -0.48 3.80
CA ILE A 392 -13.50 -1.07 2.50
C ILE A 392 -14.44 -2.24 2.20
N PRO A 393 -14.80 -2.46 0.92
CA PRO A 393 -15.59 -3.62 0.53
C PRO A 393 -14.72 -4.88 0.51
N VAL A 394 -15.21 -5.95 1.13
CA VAL A 394 -14.59 -7.28 1.13
C VAL A 394 -15.55 -8.27 0.47
N PHE A 395 -15.07 -9.00 -0.52
CA PHE A 395 -15.89 -10.01 -1.19
C PHE A 395 -16.26 -11.12 -0.21
N LYS A 396 -17.55 -11.47 -0.14
CA LYS A 396 -18.06 -12.61 0.63
C LYS A 396 -18.48 -13.75 -0.28
N GLU A 397 -19.44 -13.48 -1.14
CA GLU A 397 -20.01 -14.50 -2.03
C GLU A 397 -20.77 -13.85 -3.19
N VAL A 398 -20.96 -14.63 -4.24
CA VAL A 398 -21.91 -14.33 -5.31
C VAL A 398 -22.84 -15.51 -5.49
N ARG A 399 -24.12 -15.23 -5.69
CA ARG A 399 -25.19 -16.21 -5.89
C ARG A 399 -26.00 -15.86 -7.13
N GLU A 400 -26.51 -16.88 -7.77
CA GLU A 400 -27.51 -16.80 -8.83
C GLU A 400 -28.91 -16.60 -8.23
#